data_e5de29c8658afeeb266f5380e989c16d
#
_entry.id   e5de29c8658afeeb266f5380e989c16d
#
_cell.length_a   1.000
_cell.length_b   1.000
_cell.length_c   1.000
_cell.angle_alpha   90.00
_cell.angle_beta   90.00
_cell.angle_gamma   90.00
#
_symmetry.space_group_name_H-M   'P 1'
#
loop_
_entity.id
_entity.type
_entity.pdbx_description
1 polymer ?
#
loop_
_entity_poly.entity_id
_entity_poly.type
_entity_poly.pdbx_seq_one_letter_code
_entity_poly.pdbx_strand_id
1 'polypeptide(L)'
;KILELQKDSLFAKYKDKIGNIIAADVYQVWKKEILLLDDEGNELLLPKTEQIPTDFYRKGETVRAIVQRVDNYNNNPKIILSRTDKLFLQRLFELEVPEINDGLITIKAIARIPGERAKIAVESYDDRIDPVGACVGMKGSRIHGIVRELRNENIDVINYTSNISLFIQRALSPAKISSIRVNEEERKAEVYLHPDEVSLAIGKGGLNIKLACMLTEYAIDVFRDLEGADEEDIYLDEFSDEIDSWVIEALKNIGCYTAKSVLAMSREEIIERADLEEQTVDEVLAILSAEFEEEQDETQE
;
A
#
# COMPACT_ATOMS: atom_id res chain seq x y z
N LYS A 1 -26.96 33.11 25.90
CA LYS A 1 -26.27 33.83 24.81
C LYS A 1 -24.76 33.65 24.83
N ILE A 2 -24.04 33.94 25.95
CA ILE A 2 -22.56 33.78 26.01
C ILE A 2 -22.15 32.32 25.81
N LEU A 3 -22.80 31.38 26.48
CA LEU A 3 -22.58 29.92 26.37
C LEU A 3 -22.89 29.40 24.95
N GLU A 4 -23.88 29.92 24.28
CA GLU A 4 -24.21 29.55 22.89
C GLU A 4 -23.14 30.07 21.93
N LEU A 5 -22.68 31.27 22.07
CA LEU A 5 -21.59 31.85 21.29
C LEU A 5 -20.27 31.07 21.47
N GLN A 6 -19.98 30.62 22.69
CA GLN A 6 -18.81 29.79 22.95
C GLN A 6 -18.91 28.41 22.27
N LYS A 7 -20.10 27.79 22.28
CA LYS A 7 -20.34 26.52 21.60
C LYS A 7 -20.26 26.65 20.08
N ASP A 8 -20.81 27.71 19.52
CA ASP A 8 -20.76 28.00 18.10
C ASP A 8 -19.31 28.27 17.63
N SER A 9 -18.55 29.00 18.44
CA SER A 9 -17.13 29.26 18.22
C SER A 9 -16.30 27.98 18.28
N LEU A 10 -16.56 27.12 19.25
CA LEU A 10 -15.90 25.82 19.39
C LEU A 10 -16.20 24.91 18.21
N PHE A 11 -17.46 24.84 17.79
CA PHE A 11 -17.88 24.08 16.62
C PHE A 11 -17.16 24.55 15.35
N ALA A 12 -17.16 25.85 15.08
CA ALA A 12 -16.48 26.44 13.93
C ALA A 12 -14.98 26.17 13.96
N LYS A 13 -14.33 26.36 15.12
CA LYS A 13 -12.89 26.11 15.31
C LYS A 13 -12.49 24.68 14.94
N TYR A 14 -13.22 23.70 15.44
CA TYR A 14 -12.89 22.29 15.21
C TYR A 14 -13.38 21.77 13.86
N LYS A 15 -14.44 22.35 13.30
CA LYS A 15 -14.86 22.04 11.94
C LYS A 15 -13.76 22.32 10.91
N ASP A 16 -13.02 23.40 11.09
CA ASP A 16 -11.89 23.76 10.24
C ASP A 16 -10.66 22.86 10.47
N LYS A 17 -10.61 22.15 11.61
CA LYS A 17 -9.54 21.22 11.94
C LYS A 17 -9.81 19.75 11.54
N ILE A 18 -10.98 19.46 10.97
CA ILE A 18 -11.32 18.10 10.52
C ILE A 18 -10.24 17.60 9.55
N GLY A 19 -9.74 16.38 9.81
CA GLY A 19 -8.66 15.76 9.06
C GLY A 19 -7.25 16.20 9.46
N ASN A 20 -7.08 17.11 10.40
CA ASN A 20 -5.78 17.51 10.90
C ASN A 20 -5.41 16.78 12.18
N ILE A 21 -4.11 16.51 12.37
CA ILE A 21 -3.59 15.96 13.61
C ILE A 21 -3.63 17.04 14.69
N ILE A 22 -4.12 16.66 15.85
CA ILE A 22 -4.04 17.41 17.09
C ILE A 22 -3.41 16.56 18.20
N ALA A 23 -2.87 17.22 19.21
CA ALA A 23 -2.41 16.61 20.43
C ALA A 23 -3.31 17.08 21.58
N ALA A 24 -3.73 16.18 22.45
CA ALA A 24 -4.54 16.49 23.60
C ALA A 24 -4.19 15.56 24.75
N ASP A 25 -4.42 16.01 25.98
CA ASP A 25 -4.07 15.28 27.18
C ASP A 25 -5.23 14.45 27.72
N VAL A 26 -4.97 13.23 28.10
CA VAL A 26 -5.95 12.32 28.67
C VAL A 26 -6.42 12.87 30.04
N TYR A 27 -7.68 13.22 30.11
CA TYR A 27 -8.31 13.65 31.35
C TYR A 27 -8.94 12.48 32.10
N GLN A 28 -9.69 11.63 31.38
CA GLN A 28 -10.34 10.44 31.99
C GLN A 28 -10.47 9.32 30.94
N VAL A 29 -10.23 8.09 31.42
CA VAL A 29 -10.40 6.88 30.61
C VAL A 29 -11.66 6.17 31.05
N TRP A 30 -12.62 6.02 30.13
CA TRP A 30 -13.85 5.25 30.34
C TRP A 30 -13.83 3.96 29.52
N LYS A 31 -14.74 3.06 29.80
CA LYS A 31 -14.83 1.77 29.13
C LYS A 31 -15.05 1.91 27.60
N LYS A 32 -15.85 2.89 27.18
CA LYS A 32 -16.26 3.08 25.79
C LYS A 32 -15.51 4.18 25.05
N GLU A 33 -14.86 5.07 25.76
CA GLU A 33 -14.20 6.25 25.18
C GLU A 33 -13.17 6.84 26.14
N ILE A 34 -12.27 7.64 25.59
CA ILE A 34 -11.33 8.45 26.37
C ILE A 34 -11.71 9.91 26.22
N LEU A 35 -11.82 10.60 27.34
CA LEU A 35 -12.00 12.05 27.39
C LEU A 35 -10.63 12.71 27.45
N LEU A 36 -10.37 13.60 26.48
CA LEU A 36 -9.15 14.39 26.40
C LEU A 36 -9.48 15.87 26.53
N LEU A 37 -8.50 16.63 26.93
CA LEU A 37 -8.56 18.10 26.95
C LEU A 37 -7.47 18.69 26.05
N ASP A 38 -7.85 19.70 25.26
CA ASP A 38 -6.88 20.50 24.54
C ASP A 38 -6.24 21.57 25.47
N ASP A 39 -5.31 22.37 24.91
CA ASP A 39 -4.60 23.41 25.66
C ASP A 39 -5.53 24.50 26.25
N GLU A 40 -6.73 24.65 25.70
CA GLU A 40 -7.73 25.61 26.14
C GLU A 40 -8.76 25.00 27.10
N GLY A 41 -8.63 23.68 27.39
CA GLY A 41 -9.53 22.95 28.26
C GLY A 41 -10.83 22.49 27.57
N ASN A 42 -10.87 22.49 26.25
CA ASN A 42 -12.01 21.95 25.52
C ASN A 42 -12.00 20.42 25.54
N GLU A 43 -13.19 19.84 25.67
CA GLU A 43 -13.38 18.40 25.72
C GLU A 43 -13.36 17.77 24.33
N LEU A 44 -12.53 16.73 24.17
CA LEU A 44 -12.38 15.93 22.97
C LEU A 44 -12.61 14.47 23.32
N LEU A 45 -13.24 13.71 22.43
CA LEU A 45 -13.58 12.31 22.64
C LEU A 45 -12.83 11.40 21.68
N LEU A 46 -12.22 10.36 22.20
CA LEU A 46 -11.63 9.27 21.44
C LEU A 46 -12.40 7.98 21.73
N PRO A 47 -13.43 7.63 20.92
CA PRO A 47 -14.22 6.42 21.10
C PRO A 47 -13.36 5.16 21.02
N LYS A 48 -13.77 4.09 21.68
CA LYS A 48 -13.05 2.80 21.66
C LYS A 48 -12.89 2.24 20.22
N THR A 49 -13.88 2.46 19.37
CA THR A 49 -13.86 2.08 17.95
C THR A 49 -12.84 2.85 17.13
N GLU A 50 -12.42 4.01 17.60
CA GLU A 50 -11.43 4.89 16.95
C GLU A 50 -10.04 4.81 17.62
N GLN A 51 -9.87 3.92 18.57
CA GLN A 51 -8.59 3.59 19.18
C GLN A 51 -7.96 2.41 18.43
N ILE A 52 -6.63 2.43 18.26
CA ILE A 52 -5.89 1.27 17.81
C ILE A 52 -6.10 0.16 18.85
N PRO A 53 -6.34 -1.11 18.46
CA PRO A 53 -6.64 -2.18 19.42
C PRO A 53 -5.64 -2.33 20.55
N THR A 54 -4.38 -1.99 20.30
CA THR A 54 -3.27 -2.04 21.28
C THR A 54 -3.04 -0.72 22.01
N ASP A 55 -3.84 0.31 21.73
CA ASP A 55 -3.75 1.59 22.45
C ASP A 55 -4.12 1.40 23.93
N PHE A 56 -3.22 1.88 24.75
CA PHE A 56 -3.43 1.96 26.20
C PHE A 56 -2.91 3.29 26.72
N TYR A 57 -3.78 4.09 27.30
CA TYR A 57 -3.46 5.42 27.81
C TYR A 57 -3.84 5.56 29.27
N ARG A 58 -3.04 6.36 29.97
CA ARG A 58 -3.28 6.75 31.35
C ARG A 58 -3.61 8.24 31.43
N LYS A 59 -4.27 8.63 32.49
CA LYS A 59 -4.52 10.04 32.80
C LYS A 59 -3.22 10.85 32.77
N GLY A 60 -3.24 11.98 32.09
CA GLY A 60 -2.11 12.90 31.94
C GLY A 60 -1.18 12.60 30.76
N GLU A 61 -1.37 11.49 30.07
CA GLU A 61 -0.61 11.20 28.83
C GLU A 61 -1.15 12.02 27.66
N THR A 62 -0.24 12.48 26.79
CA THR A 62 -0.62 13.18 25.56
C THR A 62 -0.89 12.18 24.44
N VAL A 63 -2.00 12.35 23.75
CA VAL A 63 -2.45 11.53 22.62
C VAL A 63 -2.48 12.36 21.36
N ARG A 64 -1.92 11.83 20.29
CA ARG A 64 -2.02 12.37 18.94
C ARG A 64 -3.10 11.62 18.15
N ALA A 65 -4.00 12.35 17.54
CA ALA A 65 -5.08 11.82 16.71
C ALA A 65 -5.54 12.86 15.70
N ILE A 66 -6.29 12.44 14.69
CA ILE A 66 -6.98 13.40 13.81
C ILE A 66 -8.34 13.76 14.37
N VAL A 67 -8.80 14.95 14.05
CA VAL A 67 -10.20 15.33 14.20
C VAL A 67 -10.98 14.64 13.08
N GLN A 68 -11.76 13.62 13.43
CA GLN A 68 -12.53 12.86 12.45
C GLN A 68 -13.80 13.57 12.05
N ARG A 69 -14.55 14.03 13.03
CA ARG A 69 -15.80 14.77 12.85
C ARG A 69 -16.16 15.61 14.06
N VAL A 70 -17.04 16.53 13.83
CA VAL A 70 -17.65 17.35 14.90
C VAL A 70 -19.17 17.15 14.82
N ASP A 71 -19.71 16.45 15.82
CA ASP A 71 -21.15 16.21 15.94
C ASP A 71 -21.80 17.32 16.75
N ASN A 72 -22.89 17.89 16.29
CA ASN A 72 -23.63 18.90 17.02
C ASN A 72 -24.98 18.35 17.50
N TYR A 73 -25.01 17.86 18.74
CA TYR A 73 -26.21 17.34 19.36
C TYR A 73 -26.81 18.37 20.30
N ASN A 74 -28.05 18.81 20.02
CA ASN A 74 -28.76 19.80 20.86
C ASN A 74 -27.91 21.03 21.20
N ASN A 75 -27.26 21.60 20.18
CA ASN A 75 -26.37 22.75 20.34
C ASN A 75 -25.17 22.48 21.29
N ASN A 76 -24.77 21.21 21.41
CA ASN A 76 -23.60 20.79 22.16
C ASN A 76 -22.59 20.10 21.22
N PRO A 77 -21.53 20.78 20.79
CA PRO A 77 -20.54 20.20 19.87
C PRO A 77 -19.75 19.10 20.58
N LYS A 78 -19.70 17.92 19.92
CA LYS A 78 -18.86 16.81 20.32
C LYS A 78 -17.76 16.62 19.27
N ILE A 79 -16.53 16.77 19.68
CA ILE A 79 -15.36 16.63 18.82
C ILE A 79 -14.86 15.20 18.93
N ILE A 80 -14.96 14.47 17.83
CA ILE A 80 -14.59 13.06 17.76
C ILE A 80 -13.23 12.92 17.10
N LEU A 81 -12.31 12.28 17.79
CA LEU A 81 -10.96 11.98 17.32
C LEU A 81 -10.86 10.55 16.80
N SER A 82 -9.89 10.31 15.93
CA SER A 82 -9.57 8.98 15.43
C SER A 82 -8.07 8.74 15.33
N ARG A 83 -7.67 7.51 15.69
CA ARG A 83 -6.34 6.96 15.46
C ARG A 83 -6.38 5.77 14.50
N THR A 84 -7.57 5.34 14.08
CA THR A 84 -7.78 4.21 13.15
C THR A 84 -8.03 4.65 11.72
N ASP A 85 -8.36 5.91 11.49
CA ASP A 85 -8.60 6.45 10.16
C ASP A 85 -7.32 6.42 9.31
N LYS A 86 -7.46 6.06 8.03
CA LYS A 86 -6.34 6.09 7.08
C LYS A 86 -5.73 7.48 6.92
N LEU A 87 -6.52 8.53 7.11
CA LEU A 87 -6.06 9.91 7.05
C LEU A 87 -5.08 10.23 8.19
N PHE A 88 -5.20 9.57 9.35
CA PHE A 88 -4.20 9.69 10.42
C PHE A 88 -2.81 9.25 9.96
N LEU A 89 -2.73 8.10 9.28
CA LEU A 89 -1.49 7.60 8.68
C LEU A 89 -0.95 8.57 7.63
N GLN A 90 -1.81 9.10 6.75
CA GLN A 90 -1.41 10.07 5.74
C GLN A 90 -0.79 11.32 6.38
N ARG A 91 -1.43 11.88 7.40
CA ARG A 91 -0.94 13.07 8.11
C ARG A 91 0.39 12.82 8.83
N LEU A 92 0.59 11.62 9.37
CA LEU A 92 1.88 11.25 9.96
C LEU A 92 3.00 11.23 8.91
N PHE A 93 2.74 10.71 7.72
CA PHE A 93 3.71 10.77 6.62
C PHE A 93 3.99 12.21 6.17
N GLU A 94 2.98 13.06 6.08
CA GLU A 94 3.16 14.49 5.75
C GLU A 94 4.05 15.21 6.77
N LEU A 95 3.99 14.84 8.05
CA LEU A 95 4.83 15.41 9.10
C LEU A 95 6.28 14.90 9.05
N GLU A 96 6.47 13.61 8.76
CA GLU A 96 7.79 12.97 8.80
C GLU A 96 8.57 13.08 7.47
N VAL A 97 7.87 13.28 6.35
CA VAL A 97 8.45 13.30 4.99
C VAL A 97 8.28 14.69 4.39
N PRO A 98 9.32 15.55 4.44
CA PRO A 98 9.24 16.92 3.91
C PRO A 98 8.85 16.97 2.43
N GLU A 99 9.31 16.01 1.62
CA GLU A 99 9.01 15.91 0.19
C GLU A 99 7.52 15.74 -0.10
N ILE A 100 6.76 15.11 0.81
CA ILE A 100 5.29 15.03 0.71
C ILE A 100 4.68 16.40 1.04
N ASN A 101 5.12 17.02 2.09
CA ASN A 101 4.64 18.34 2.49
C ASN A 101 4.91 19.40 1.44
N ASP A 102 6.05 19.31 0.75
CA ASP A 102 6.46 20.22 -0.34
C ASP A 102 5.78 19.91 -1.69
N GLY A 103 4.96 18.86 -1.76
CA GLY A 103 4.24 18.46 -2.96
C GLY A 103 5.08 17.74 -4.02
N LEU A 104 6.30 17.32 -3.69
CA LEU A 104 7.20 16.55 -4.58
C LEU A 104 6.81 15.08 -4.66
N ILE A 105 6.26 14.55 -3.58
CA ILE A 105 5.74 13.18 -3.47
C ILE A 105 4.26 13.24 -3.11
N THR A 106 3.46 12.43 -3.80
CA THR A 106 2.02 12.30 -3.54
C THR A 106 1.69 10.90 -3.05
N ILE A 107 0.89 10.80 -1.99
CA ILE A 107 0.29 9.55 -1.55
C ILE A 107 -0.95 9.30 -2.41
N LYS A 108 -0.93 8.25 -3.22
CA LYS A 108 -2.01 7.94 -4.18
C LYS A 108 -3.08 7.03 -3.60
N ALA A 109 -2.69 6.11 -2.73
CA ALA A 109 -3.62 5.18 -2.09
C ALA A 109 -3.10 4.73 -0.73
N ILE A 110 -4.03 4.42 0.18
CA ILE A 110 -3.74 3.91 1.52
C ILE A 110 -4.72 2.77 1.82
N ALA A 111 -4.18 1.65 2.26
CA ALA A 111 -4.92 0.56 2.87
C ALA A 111 -4.37 0.30 4.27
N ARG A 112 -5.25 0.16 5.25
CA ARG A 112 -4.84 0.07 6.65
C ARG A 112 -5.73 -0.87 7.44
N ILE A 113 -5.10 -1.74 8.23
CA ILE A 113 -5.73 -2.50 9.31
C ILE A 113 -5.06 -2.04 10.59
N PRO A 114 -5.74 -1.19 11.38
CA PRO A 114 -5.13 -0.49 12.52
C PRO A 114 -4.48 -1.43 13.52
N GLY A 115 -3.22 -1.11 13.88
CA GLY A 115 -2.43 -1.89 14.84
C GLY A 115 -1.78 -3.15 14.28
N GLU A 116 -2.09 -3.54 13.04
CA GLU A 116 -1.54 -4.74 12.41
C GLU A 116 -0.62 -4.40 11.24
N ARG A 117 -1.18 -3.93 10.15
CA ARG A 117 -0.41 -3.61 8.94
C ARG A 117 -1.12 -2.56 8.07
N ALA A 118 -0.33 -1.81 7.33
CA ALA A 118 -0.80 -0.87 6.32
C ALA A 118 0.06 -0.96 5.06
N LYS A 119 -0.53 -0.56 3.94
CA LYS A 119 0.18 -0.36 2.67
C LYS A 119 -0.13 1.02 2.15
N ILE A 120 0.90 1.74 1.68
CA ILE A 120 0.74 3.02 1.01
C ILE A 120 1.39 2.97 -0.36
N ALA A 121 0.74 3.58 -1.34
CA ALA A 121 1.26 3.77 -2.68
C ALA A 121 1.61 5.24 -2.87
N VAL A 122 2.86 5.50 -3.24
CA VAL A 122 3.41 6.84 -3.40
C VAL A 122 3.96 7.05 -4.81
N GLU A 123 3.93 8.28 -5.27
CA GLU A 123 4.41 8.70 -6.58
C GLU A 123 5.21 9.98 -6.46
N SER A 124 6.28 10.10 -7.22
CA SER A 124 7.02 11.36 -7.41
C SER A 124 6.86 11.85 -8.83
N TYR A 125 6.71 13.16 -8.99
CA TYR A 125 6.71 13.82 -10.29
C TYR A 125 8.11 14.24 -10.75
N ASP A 126 9.12 14.05 -9.90
CA ASP A 126 10.53 14.29 -10.21
C ASP A 126 11.27 12.94 -10.27
N ASP A 127 11.75 12.57 -11.44
CA ASP A 127 12.46 11.30 -11.69
C ASP A 127 13.75 11.15 -10.86
N ARG A 128 14.27 12.25 -10.31
CA ARG A 128 15.45 12.23 -9.44
C ARG A 128 15.13 11.83 -8.00
N ILE A 129 13.84 11.77 -7.64
CA ILE A 129 13.40 11.43 -6.29
C ILE A 129 12.85 10.01 -6.30
N ASP A 130 13.45 9.14 -5.47
CA ASP A 130 12.87 7.85 -5.12
C ASP A 130 11.79 8.05 -4.04
N PRO A 131 10.50 7.95 -4.39
CA PRO A 131 9.43 8.24 -3.44
C PRO A 131 9.38 7.23 -2.29
N VAL A 132 9.69 5.96 -2.54
CA VAL A 132 9.72 4.92 -1.50
C VAL A 132 10.89 5.16 -0.55
N GLY A 133 12.08 5.36 -1.09
CA GLY A 133 13.27 5.64 -0.29
C GLY A 133 13.12 6.90 0.56
N ALA A 134 12.50 7.96 0.03
CA ALA A 134 12.22 9.18 0.77
C ALA A 134 11.24 8.98 1.93
N CYS A 135 10.18 8.18 1.72
CA CYS A 135 9.20 7.87 2.77
C CYS A 135 9.77 6.97 3.87
N VAL A 136 10.60 6.01 3.52
CA VAL A 136 11.26 5.10 4.48
C VAL A 136 12.34 5.84 5.27
N GLY A 137 13.10 6.67 4.58
CA GLY A 137 14.23 7.40 5.14
C GLY A 137 15.47 6.52 5.34
N MET A 138 16.61 7.15 5.62
CA MET A 138 17.88 6.47 5.79
C MET A 138 17.80 5.45 6.93
N LYS A 139 18.04 4.15 6.62
CA LYS A 139 17.91 3.03 7.58
C LYS A 139 16.53 2.97 8.27
N GLY A 140 15.48 3.43 7.60
CA GLY A 140 14.13 3.43 8.17
C GLY A 140 13.85 4.55 9.18
N SER A 141 14.68 5.59 9.25
CA SER A 141 14.59 6.63 10.27
C SER A 141 13.24 7.35 10.32
N ARG A 142 12.62 7.57 9.16
CA ARG A 142 11.32 8.25 9.07
C ARG A 142 10.16 7.30 9.37
N ILE A 143 10.14 6.14 8.73
CA ILE A 143 9.04 5.17 8.88
C ILE A 143 8.98 4.57 10.29
N HIS A 144 10.12 4.37 10.97
CA HIS A 144 10.13 3.85 12.34
C HIS A 144 9.43 4.77 13.32
N GLY A 145 9.50 6.09 13.13
CA GLY A 145 8.76 7.07 13.95
C GLY A 145 7.25 6.89 13.81
N ILE A 146 6.78 6.70 12.57
CA ILE A 146 5.37 6.47 12.27
C ILE A 146 4.90 5.12 12.82
N VAL A 147 5.66 4.04 12.58
CA VAL A 147 5.36 2.69 13.09
C VAL A 147 5.21 2.70 14.61
N ARG A 148 6.09 3.41 15.31
CA ARG A 148 6.04 3.53 16.78
C ARG A 148 4.80 4.29 17.24
N GLU A 149 4.44 5.39 16.59
CA GLU A 149 3.20 6.13 16.90
C GLU A 149 1.96 5.25 16.75
N LEU A 150 1.95 4.37 15.73
CA LEU A 150 0.85 3.45 15.44
C LEU A 150 0.92 2.12 16.21
N ARG A 151 1.68 2.06 17.31
CA ARG A 151 1.78 0.86 18.15
C ARG A 151 2.28 -0.38 17.41
N ASN A 152 3.38 -0.23 16.66
CA ASN A 152 4.04 -1.28 15.88
C ASN A 152 3.21 -1.83 14.70
N GLU A 153 2.36 -1.01 14.12
CA GLU A 153 1.71 -1.30 12.84
C GLU A 153 2.76 -1.33 11.73
N ASN A 154 2.92 -2.48 11.05
CA ASN A 154 3.85 -2.60 9.94
C ASN A 154 3.35 -1.82 8.72
N ILE A 155 4.23 -1.04 8.11
CA ILE A 155 3.88 -0.20 6.97
C ILE A 155 4.72 -0.59 5.75
N ASP A 156 4.06 -1.02 4.68
CA ASP A 156 4.66 -1.26 3.38
C ASP A 156 4.48 -0.02 2.50
N VAL A 157 5.57 0.52 1.99
CA VAL A 157 5.56 1.64 1.05
C VAL A 157 5.89 1.10 -0.34
N ILE A 158 5.01 1.33 -1.31
CA ILE A 158 5.20 0.88 -2.68
C ILE A 158 5.09 2.05 -3.66
N ASN A 159 5.76 1.92 -4.81
CA ASN A 159 5.60 2.85 -5.93
C ASN A 159 4.23 2.67 -6.59
N TYR A 160 3.49 3.78 -6.70
CA TYR A 160 2.26 3.80 -7.47
C TYR A 160 2.55 3.71 -8.97
N THR A 161 1.63 3.10 -9.69
CA THR A 161 1.59 3.10 -11.15
C THR A 161 0.14 3.07 -11.62
N SER A 162 -0.13 3.69 -12.76
CA SER A 162 -1.44 3.62 -13.42
C SER A 162 -1.69 2.28 -14.12
N ASN A 163 -0.63 1.51 -14.41
CA ASN A 163 -0.76 0.15 -14.92
C ASN A 163 -1.25 -0.77 -13.80
N ILE A 164 -2.47 -1.29 -13.93
CA ILE A 164 -3.11 -2.06 -12.86
C ILE A 164 -2.44 -3.40 -12.60
N SER A 165 -1.93 -4.09 -13.61
CA SER A 165 -1.21 -5.35 -13.43
C SER A 165 0.04 -5.14 -12.59
N LEU A 166 0.82 -4.12 -12.91
CA LEU A 166 2.03 -3.76 -12.18
C LEU A 166 1.71 -3.24 -10.76
N PHE A 167 0.60 -2.52 -10.60
CA PHE A 167 0.17 -2.04 -9.29
C PHE A 167 -0.23 -3.18 -8.37
N ILE A 168 -0.97 -4.17 -8.88
CA ILE A 168 -1.33 -5.38 -8.11
C ILE A 168 -0.09 -6.18 -7.74
N GLN A 169 0.88 -6.34 -8.66
CA GLN A 169 2.15 -6.99 -8.36
C GLN A 169 2.87 -6.32 -7.20
N ARG A 170 3.01 -5.01 -7.26
CA ARG A 170 3.65 -4.22 -6.19
C ARG A 170 2.89 -4.30 -4.87
N ALA A 171 1.55 -4.28 -4.94
CA ALA A 171 0.69 -4.40 -3.76
C ALA A 171 0.80 -5.75 -3.06
N LEU A 172 1.08 -6.84 -3.79
CA LEU A 172 1.29 -8.18 -3.25
C LEU A 172 2.71 -8.43 -2.74
N SER A 173 3.62 -7.46 -2.88
CA SER A 173 4.96 -7.57 -2.29
C SER A 173 4.90 -8.05 -0.82
N PRO A 174 5.80 -8.93 -0.37
CA PRO A 174 7.04 -9.38 -1.01
C PRO A 174 6.90 -10.57 -1.98
N ALA A 175 5.67 -11.07 -2.22
CA ALA A 175 5.46 -12.19 -3.12
C ALA A 175 5.85 -11.85 -4.56
N LYS A 176 6.50 -12.79 -5.23
CA LYS A 176 6.83 -12.70 -6.63
C LYS A 176 5.76 -13.41 -7.45
N ILE A 177 5.32 -12.76 -8.52
CA ILE A 177 4.20 -13.19 -9.34
C ILE A 177 4.72 -13.66 -10.69
N SER A 178 4.20 -14.80 -11.19
CA SER A 178 4.52 -15.32 -12.52
C SER A 178 3.73 -14.60 -13.62
N SER A 179 2.42 -14.47 -13.43
CA SER A 179 1.55 -13.76 -14.37
C SER A 179 0.29 -13.23 -13.72
N ILE A 180 -0.35 -12.26 -14.36
CA ILE A 180 -1.62 -11.66 -13.92
C ILE A 180 -2.56 -11.57 -15.11
N ARG A 181 -3.84 -11.90 -14.86
CA ARG A 181 -4.95 -11.61 -15.77
C ARG A 181 -5.89 -10.63 -15.08
N VAL A 182 -6.15 -9.49 -15.71
CA VAL A 182 -6.99 -8.44 -15.16
C VAL A 182 -8.27 -8.32 -15.96
N ASN A 183 -9.40 -8.29 -15.26
CA ASN A 183 -10.70 -7.90 -15.79
C ASN A 183 -11.07 -6.54 -15.18
N GLU A 184 -10.87 -5.48 -15.95
CA GLU A 184 -11.12 -4.11 -15.50
C GLU A 184 -12.59 -3.80 -15.29
N GLU A 185 -13.48 -4.40 -16.09
CA GLU A 185 -14.93 -4.18 -15.99
C GLU A 185 -15.50 -4.70 -14.67
N GLU A 186 -15.05 -5.88 -14.25
CA GLU A 186 -15.47 -6.50 -12.99
C GLU A 186 -14.59 -6.11 -11.79
N ARG A 187 -13.50 -5.39 -12.02
CA ARG A 187 -12.45 -5.10 -11.04
C ARG A 187 -11.95 -6.36 -10.34
N LYS A 188 -11.61 -7.36 -11.14
CA LYS A 188 -11.04 -8.63 -10.68
C LYS A 188 -9.68 -8.89 -11.30
N ALA A 189 -8.84 -9.55 -10.56
CA ALA A 189 -7.53 -10.01 -11.04
C ALA A 189 -7.28 -11.45 -10.61
N GLU A 190 -6.79 -12.25 -11.53
CA GLU A 190 -6.29 -13.59 -11.28
C GLU A 190 -4.76 -13.53 -11.29
N VAL A 191 -4.15 -13.93 -10.20
CA VAL A 191 -2.71 -13.88 -10.00
C VAL A 191 -2.17 -15.29 -9.89
N TYR A 192 -1.20 -15.61 -10.74
CA TYR A 192 -0.54 -16.91 -10.80
C TYR A 192 0.85 -16.79 -10.20
N LEU A 193 1.16 -17.68 -9.24
CA LEU A 193 2.43 -17.68 -8.51
C LEU A 193 2.96 -19.09 -8.37
N HIS A 194 4.29 -19.19 -8.29
CA HIS A 194 4.93 -20.43 -7.86
C HIS A 194 4.37 -20.85 -6.48
N PRO A 195 4.19 -22.17 -6.23
CA PRO A 195 3.62 -22.66 -4.96
C PRO A 195 4.26 -22.08 -3.70
N ASP A 196 5.57 -21.84 -3.71
CA ASP A 196 6.32 -21.27 -2.57
C ASP A 196 5.98 -19.81 -2.29
N GLU A 197 5.54 -19.06 -3.29
CA GLU A 197 5.19 -17.64 -3.19
C GLU A 197 3.75 -17.41 -2.71
N VAL A 198 2.88 -18.42 -2.79
CA VAL A 198 1.46 -18.28 -2.44
C VAL A 198 1.27 -17.87 -0.99
N SER A 199 2.03 -18.45 -0.07
CA SER A 199 1.97 -18.11 1.36
C SER A 199 2.38 -16.66 1.63
N LEU A 200 3.35 -16.14 0.87
CA LEU A 200 3.79 -14.74 0.97
C LEU A 200 2.73 -13.79 0.42
N ALA A 201 2.09 -14.14 -0.71
CA ALA A 201 1.02 -13.34 -1.29
C ALA A 201 -0.18 -13.20 -0.35
N ILE A 202 -0.59 -14.29 0.27
CA ILE A 202 -1.70 -14.30 1.24
C ILE A 202 -1.28 -13.56 2.53
N GLY A 203 -0.09 -13.88 3.04
CA GLY A 203 0.43 -13.33 4.28
C GLY A 203 -0.21 -13.94 5.52
N LYS A 204 0.35 -13.61 6.69
CA LYS A 204 -0.16 -14.07 7.98
C LYS A 204 -1.60 -13.59 8.18
N GLY A 205 -2.52 -14.52 8.44
CA GLY A 205 -3.94 -14.22 8.64
C GLY A 205 -4.64 -13.60 7.42
N GLY A 206 -4.07 -13.74 6.22
CA GLY A 206 -4.61 -13.15 5.00
C GLY A 206 -4.43 -11.64 4.89
N LEU A 207 -3.61 -11.02 5.74
CA LEU A 207 -3.46 -9.57 5.80
C LEU A 207 -2.85 -8.99 4.53
N ASN A 208 -1.87 -9.66 3.94
CA ASN A 208 -1.19 -9.13 2.76
C ASN A 208 -2.14 -9.00 1.56
N ILE A 209 -2.86 -10.06 1.22
CA ILE A 209 -3.82 -10.05 0.12
C ILE A 209 -5.01 -9.11 0.41
N LYS A 210 -5.50 -9.09 1.64
CA LYS A 210 -6.59 -8.20 2.05
C LYS A 210 -6.21 -6.74 1.86
N LEU A 211 -5.03 -6.34 2.29
CA LEU A 211 -4.52 -4.98 2.10
C LEU A 211 -4.26 -4.66 0.63
N ALA A 212 -3.75 -5.62 -0.15
CA ALA A 212 -3.57 -5.43 -1.59
C ALA A 212 -4.92 -5.20 -2.31
N CYS A 213 -5.97 -5.95 -1.96
CA CYS A 213 -7.33 -5.71 -2.47
C CYS A 213 -7.85 -4.33 -2.10
N MET A 214 -7.68 -3.91 -0.84
CA MET A 214 -8.09 -2.59 -0.38
C MET A 214 -7.34 -1.45 -1.07
N LEU A 215 -6.03 -1.62 -1.28
CA LEU A 215 -5.16 -0.62 -1.88
C LEU A 215 -5.45 -0.40 -3.36
N THR A 216 -5.64 -1.49 -4.10
CA THR A 216 -5.85 -1.49 -5.55
C THR A 216 -7.32 -1.35 -5.95
N GLU A 217 -8.24 -1.60 -5.01
CA GLU A 217 -9.69 -1.67 -5.23
C GLU A 217 -10.10 -2.78 -6.22
N TYR A 218 -9.30 -3.86 -6.29
CA TYR A 218 -9.58 -5.06 -7.08
C TYR A 218 -9.76 -6.26 -6.16
N ALA A 219 -10.67 -7.16 -6.56
CA ALA A 219 -10.73 -8.50 -5.98
C ALA A 219 -9.60 -9.33 -6.60
N ILE A 220 -8.71 -9.87 -5.77
CA ILE A 220 -7.53 -10.60 -6.22
C ILE A 220 -7.68 -12.05 -5.83
N ASP A 221 -7.73 -12.93 -6.84
CA ASP A 221 -7.74 -14.38 -6.68
C ASP A 221 -6.34 -14.94 -6.96
N VAL A 222 -5.85 -15.75 -6.04
CA VAL A 222 -4.48 -16.32 -6.10
C VAL A 222 -4.54 -17.78 -6.56
N PHE A 223 -3.83 -18.10 -7.61
CA PHE A 223 -3.70 -19.44 -8.16
C PHE A 223 -2.25 -19.90 -8.12
N ARG A 224 -2.09 -21.21 -7.91
CA ARG A 224 -0.77 -21.86 -8.05
C ARG A 224 -0.49 -22.08 -9.52
N ASP A 225 0.68 -21.68 -9.95
CA ASP A 225 1.19 -22.06 -11.25
C ASP A 225 1.71 -23.50 -11.13
N LEU A 226 0.95 -24.42 -11.70
CA LEU A 226 1.26 -25.86 -11.66
C LEU A 226 1.91 -26.35 -12.96
N GLU A 227 1.99 -25.49 -13.97
CA GLU A 227 2.66 -25.81 -15.22
C GLU A 227 4.17 -25.69 -15.01
N GLY A 228 4.85 -26.82 -14.83
CA GLY A 228 6.29 -26.88 -14.66
C GLY A 228 6.81 -26.98 -13.22
N ALA A 229 6.10 -27.66 -12.34
CA ALA A 229 6.51 -27.86 -10.94
C ALA A 229 7.89 -28.54 -10.74
N ASP A 230 8.47 -29.09 -11.81
CA ASP A 230 9.79 -29.76 -11.81
C ASP A 230 10.90 -28.94 -12.52
N GLU A 231 10.59 -27.77 -13.10
CA GLU A 231 11.57 -26.90 -13.75
C GLU A 231 11.52 -25.51 -13.10
N GLU A 232 12.66 -24.96 -12.77
CA GLU A 232 12.77 -23.60 -12.23
C GLU A 232 12.29 -22.58 -13.28
N ASP A 233 11.41 -21.66 -12.89
CA ASP A 233 10.99 -20.53 -13.74
C ASP A 233 11.88 -19.33 -13.45
N ILE A 234 12.32 -18.63 -14.49
CA ILE A 234 13.31 -17.56 -14.40
C ILE A 234 12.62 -16.20 -14.58
N TYR A 235 12.90 -15.27 -13.69
CA TYR A 235 12.35 -13.91 -13.80
C TYR A 235 12.98 -13.13 -14.94
N LEU A 236 12.16 -12.34 -15.66
CA LEU A 236 12.61 -11.54 -16.78
C LEU A 236 13.75 -10.57 -16.42
N ASP A 237 13.85 -10.15 -15.17
CA ASP A 237 14.94 -9.28 -14.71
C ASP A 237 16.32 -9.92 -14.79
N GLU A 238 16.39 -11.25 -14.77
CA GLU A 238 17.64 -12.02 -14.91
C GLU A 238 18.21 -11.98 -16.31
N PHE A 239 17.36 -11.68 -17.31
CA PHE A 239 17.75 -11.51 -18.71
C PHE A 239 18.14 -10.07 -19.08
N SER A 240 18.37 -9.20 -18.12
CA SER A 240 18.69 -7.78 -18.36
C SER A 240 19.98 -7.54 -19.16
N ASP A 241 20.88 -8.53 -19.25
CA ASP A 241 22.10 -8.48 -20.04
C ASP A 241 21.88 -8.91 -21.51
N GLU A 242 20.77 -9.60 -21.81
CA GLU A 242 20.46 -10.15 -23.12
C GLU A 242 19.22 -9.50 -23.77
N ILE A 243 18.28 -9.02 -22.96
CA ILE A 243 17.06 -8.37 -23.41
C ILE A 243 17.05 -6.91 -22.95
N ASP A 244 16.80 -6.00 -23.87
CA ASP A 244 16.72 -4.57 -23.56
C ASP A 244 15.68 -4.28 -22.45
N SER A 245 16.03 -3.41 -21.51
CA SER A 245 15.20 -3.08 -20.35
C SER A 245 13.80 -2.60 -20.72
N TRP A 246 13.66 -1.84 -21.81
CA TRP A 246 12.36 -1.36 -22.29
C TRP A 246 11.46 -2.49 -22.80
N VAL A 247 12.03 -3.57 -23.33
CA VAL A 247 11.30 -4.77 -23.77
C VAL A 247 10.82 -5.55 -22.55
N ILE A 248 11.68 -5.72 -21.53
CA ILE A 248 11.32 -6.34 -20.27
C ILE A 248 10.17 -5.57 -19.60
N GLU A 249 10.22 -4.24 -19.60
CA GLU A 249 9.13 -3.41 -19.11
C GLU A 249 7.84 -3.58 -19.91
N ALA A 250 7.92 -3.66 -21.23
CA ALA A 250 6.76 -3.90 -22.08
C ALA A 250 6.07 -5.24 -21.76
N LEU A 251 6.86 -6.30 -21.57
CA LEU A 251 6.35 -7.63 -21.18
C LEU A 251 5.73 -7.62 -19.77
N LYS A 252 6.36 -6.93 -18.83
CA LYS A 252 5.80 -6.75 -17.47
C LYS A 252 4.50 -5.96 -17.48
N ASN A 253 4.36 -4.98 -18.35
CA ASN A 253 3.16 -4.17 -18.50
C ASN A 253 1.95 -4.98 -18.98
N ILE A 254 2.16 -6.08 -19.69
CA ILE A 254 1.09 -7.00 -20.10
C ILE A 254 0.84 -8.13 -19.08
N GLY A 255 1.56 -8.12 -17.95
CA GLY A 255 1.37 -9.05 -16.84
C GLY A 255 2.26 -10.29 -16.87
N CYS A 256 3.33 -10.32 -17.67
CA CYS A 256 4.31 -11.39 -17.72
C CYS A 256 5.58 -10.99 -16.97
N TYR A 257 5.96 -11.75 -15.94
CA TYR A 257 7.11 -11.45 -15.09
C TYR A 257 8.20 -12.51 -15.13
N THR A 258 7.91 -13.67 -15.74
CA THR A 258 8.82 -14.80 -15.86
C THR A 258 8.95 -15.26 -17.31
N ALA A 259 10.02 -15.99 -17.63
CA ALA A 259 10.25 -16.54 -18.95
C ALA A 259 9.13 -17.47 -19.39
N LYS A 260 8.67 -18.38 -18.51
CA LYS A 260 7.56 -19.30 -18.81
C LYS A 260 6.25 -18.56 -19.07
N SER A 261 5.98 -17.49 -18.34
CA SER A 261 4.76 -16.69 -18.55
C SER A 261 4.71 -16.04 -19.94
N VAL A 262 5.86 -15.65 -20.48
CA VAL A 262 5.99 -15.15 -21.86
C VAL A 262 5.84 -16.26 -22.88
N LEU A 263 6.54 -17.39 -22.68
CA LEU A 263 6.49 -18.54 -23.57
C LEU A 263 5.10 -19.22 -23.63
N ALA A 264 4.28 -19.05 -22.60
CA ALA A 264 2.88 -19.51 -22.58
C ALA A 264 1.94 -18.68 -23.47
N MET A 265 2.37 -17.48 -23.90
CA MET A 265 1.58 -16.63 -24.79
C MET A 265 1.91 -16.94 -26.27
N SER A 266 0.94 -16.74 -27.13
CA SER A 266 1.21 -16.81 -28.56
C SER A 266 2.02 -15.60 -29.04
N ARG A 267 2.81 -15.78 -30.11
CA ARG A 267 3.60 -14.73 -30.73
C ARG A 267 2.76 -13.50 -31.08
N GLU A 268 1.58 -13.75 -31.65
CA GLU A 268 0.63 -12.73 -32.08
C GLU A 268 0.08 -11.93 -30.87
N GLU A 269 -0.21 -12.61 -29.77
CA GLU A 269 -0.67 -11.95 -28.53
C GLU A 269 0.40 -11.04 -27.93
N ILE A 270 1.66 -11.45 -27.96
CA ILE A 270 2.77 -10.64 -27.45
C ILE A 270 2.92 -9.37 -28.31
N ILE A 271 2.91 -9.50 -29.63
CA ILE A 271 3.01 -8.37 -30.56
C ILE A 271 1.89 -7.35 -30.31
N GLU A 272 0.65 -7.84 -30.23
CA GLU A 272 -0.52 -6.98 -30.09
C GLU A 272 -0.60 -6.30 -28.70
N ARG A 273 -0.34 -7.06 -27.64
CA ARG A 273 -0.51 -6.57 -26.25
C ARG A 273 0.66 -5.77 -25.73
N ALA A 274 1.89 -6.15 -26.10
CA ALA A 274 3.10 -5.46 -25.66
C ALA A 274 3.53 -4.32 -26.60
N ASP A 275 2.85 -4.18 -27.77
CA ASP A 275 3.17 -3.19 -28.80
C ASP A 275 4.65 -3.27 -29.23
N LEU A 276 5.14 -4.51 -29.43
CA LEU A 276 6.51 -4.81 -29.85
C LEU A 276 6.56 -5.16 -31.34
N GLU A 277 7.66 -4.84 -31.97
CA GLU A 277 7.92 -5.24 -33.37
C GLU A 277 8.11 -6.77 -33.45
N GLU A 278 7.67 -7.37 -34.58
CA GLU A 278 7.72 -8.82 -34.79
C GLU A 278 9.12 -9.39 -34.57
N GLN A 279 10.15 -8.68 -35.10
CA GLN A 279 11.54 -9.11 -34.98
C GLN A 279 12.00 -9.13 -33.51
N THR A 280 11.62 -8.14 -32.72
CA THR A 280 11.94 -8.06 -31.30
C THR A 280 11.30 -9.20 -30.53
N VAL A 281 10.04 -9.55 -30.82
CA VAL A 281 9.35 -10.67 -30.20
C VAL A 281 10.03 -12.00 -30.56
N ASP A 282 10.43 -12.19 -31.83
CA ASP A 282 11.14 -13.39 -32.24
C ASP A 282 12.49 -13.55 -31.54
N GLU A 283 13.24 -12.47 -31.37
CA GLU A 283 14.50 -12.45 -30.59
C GLU A 283 14.28 -12.80 -29.12
N VAL A 284 13.29 -12.22 -28.48
CA VAL A 284 12.94 -12.50 -27.09
C VAL A 284 12.54 -13.96 -26.90
N LEU A 285 11.65 -14.47 -27.74
CA LEU A 285 11.21 -15.88 -27.66
C LEU A 285 12.38 -16.85 -27.87
N ALA A 286 13.33 -16.52 -28.75
CA ALA A 286 14.53 -17.33 -28.98
C ALA A 286 15.44 -17.34 -27.73
N ILE A 287 15.69 -16.19 -27.12
CA ILE A 287 16.52 -16.07 -25.90
C ILE A 287 15.88 -16.86 -24.75
N LEU A 288 14.59 -16.64 -24.50
CA LEU A 288 13.90 -17.33 -23.39
C LEU A 288 13.79 -18.85 -23.60
N SER A 289 13.62 -19.31 -24.85
CA SER A 289 13.56 -20.75 -25.15
C SER A 289 14.91 -21.43 -25.02
N ALA A 290 16.01 -20.76 -25.39
CA ALA A 290 17.35 -21.31 -25.32
C ALA A 290 17.76 -21.68 -23.90
N GLU A 291 17.36 -20.90 -22.89
CA GLU A 291 17.66 -21.15 -21.49
C GLU A 291 17.08 -22.48 -20.99
N PHE A 292 15.86 -22.81 -21.41
CA PHE A 292 15.23 -24.11 -21.03
C PHE A 292 15.71 -25.29 -21.86
N GLU A 293 16.33 -25.08 -23.03
CA GLU A 293 16.93 -26.15 -23.82
C GLU A 293 18.30 -26.58 -23.26
N GLU A 294 19.10 -25.64 -22.72
CA GLU A 294 20.39 -25.93 -22.08
C GLU A 294 20.24 -26.74 -20.79
N GLU A 295 19.22 -26.47 -19.97
CA GLU A 295 18.96 -27.24 -18.74
C GLU A 295 18.56 -28.71 -18.99
N GLN A 296 17.92 -29.01 -20.13
CA GLN A 296 17.55 -30.39 -20.47
C GLN A 296 18.76 -31.26 -20.89
N ASP A 297 19.80 -30.66 -21.43
CA ASP A 297 21.02 -31.34 -21.82
C ASP A 297 21.95 -31.62 -20.63
N GLU A 298 21.99 -30.75 -19.60
CA GLU A 298 22.78 -30.98 -18.37
C GLU A 298 22.20 -32.08 -17.45
N THR A 299 20.91 -32.36 -17.56
CA THR A 299 20.25 -33.40 -16.74
C THR A 299 20.37 -34.84 -17.32
N GLN A 300 20.99 -35.00 -18.50
CA GLN A 300 21.17 -36.30 -19.18
C GLN A 300 22.61 -36.82 -19.17
N GLU A 301 23.58 -36.14 -18.56
CA GLU A 301 24.91 -36.61 -18.25
C GLU A 301 25.01 -37.06 -16.76
#